data_be36eb545beeb506b6b8a8e1945ed299
#
_entry.id   be36eb545beeb506b6b8a8e1945ed299
#
_cell.length_a   1.000
_cell.length_b   1.000
_cell.length_c   1.000
_cell.angle_alpha   90.00
_cell.angle_beta   90.00
_cell.angle_gamma   90.00
#
_symmetry.space_group_name_H-M   'P 1'
#
loop_
_entity.id
_entity.type
_entity.pdbx_description
1 polymer ?
#
loop_
_entity_poly.entity_id
_entity_poly.type
_entity_poly.pdbx_seq_one_letter_code
_entity_poly.pdbx_strand_id
1 'polypeptide(L)'
;MLIYLAALGSIQEKMSSKQRSNFNKFLHDLQVQDRQGRLNQMFDWLSRIKKLNLPNISTVADLGGVEFDTTSQQTLDDKFIQVFNQFQKFALEILAEFPRTVLIDRIDEAWDGSEEARLLIIGAIKAMRDINLKVKPKGLATVIIFLRTDLWQAISFNDRNKVSQDIEYLDWSDDDLIKVIEARIKSSVGNKQSSSSTWHSLFYDGEMRQRARSETYMLKRTMGRPRDIVAFSISCLEEAQRNGHSLIEREDIYSAEPKYCMHVLEELRDEFSHTIDNFQSVLNLVRKLRKRNFFMEDWLTVAQAQNVCEEEARIWLNLLFEASVVGVFEIGGGGGGSRCIYRYQDLNVQPEEESHMQVHLAVAKALKLKDS
;
A
#
# COMPACT_ATOMS: atom_id res chain seq x y z
N MET A 1 -2.91 -22.15 -7.43
CA MET A 1 -4.31 -22.59 -7.61
C MET A 1 -5.29 -21.42 -7.54
N LEU A 2 -5.32 -20.63 -6.46
CA LEU A 2 -6.29 -19.53 -6.26
C LEU A 2 -6.29 -18.49 -7.38
N ILE A 3 -5.11 -18.11 -7.88
CA ILE A 3 -4.97 -17.16 -8.99
C ILE A 3 -5.67 -17.68 -10.26
N TYR A 4 -5.48 -18.96 -10.57
CA TYR A 4 -6.16 -19.58 -11.71
C TYR A 4 -7.67 -19.67 -11.48
N LEU A 5 -8.11 -19.99 -10.25
CA LEU A 5 -9.55 -20.00 -9.89
C LEU A 5 -10.18 -18.62 -10.07
N ALA A 6 -9.50 -17.56 -9.63
CA ALA A 6 -9.98 -16.19 -9.80
C ALA A 6 -10.07 -15.81 -11.29
N ALA A 7 -9.04 -16.13 -12.07
CA ALA A 7 -9.02 -15.87 -13.50
C ALA A 7 -10.17 -16.61 -14.23
N LEU A 8 -10.34 -17.90 -13.97
CA LEU A 8 -11.40 -18.73 -14.58
C LEU A 8 -12.80 -18.30 -14.13
N GLY A 9 -12.97 -17.97 -12.87
CA GLY A 9 -14.26 -17.48 -12.34
C GLY A 9 -14.75 -16.22 -13.07
N SER A 10 -13.82 -15.32 -13.46
CA SER A 10 -14.15 -14.08 -14.19
C SER A 10 -14.62 -14.29 -15.63
N ILE A 11 -14.40 -15.48 -16.20
CA ILE A 11 -14.73 -15.82 -17.59
C ILE A 11 -15.68 -17.01 -17.71
N GLN A 12 -16.24 -17.44 -16.60
CA GLN A 12 -17.09 -18.63 -16.54
C GLN A 12 -18.26 -18.59 -17.55
N GLU A 13 -18.84 -17.40 -17.78
CA GLU A 13 -19.92 -17.22 -18.77
C GLU A 13 -19.46 -17.42 -20.21
N LYS A 14 -18.18 -17.24 -20.51
CA LYS A 14 -17.59 -17.40 -21.84
C LYS A 14 -17.15 -18.84 -22.14
N MET A 15 -17.06 -19.69 -21.12
CA MET A 15 -16.70 -21.09 -21.25
C MET A 15 -17.78 -21.88 -22.00
N SER A 16 -17.35 -22.89 -22.75
CA SER A 16 -18.27 -23.88 -23.32
C SER A 16 -19.04 -24.61 -22.20
N SER A 17 -20.18 -25.19 -22.52
CA SER A 17 -21.02 -25.92 -21.53
C SER A 17 -20.23 -27.04 -20.83
N LYS A 18 -19.34 -27.72 -21.56
CA LYS A 18 -18.48 -28.78 -21.00
C LYS A 18 -17.42 -28.21 -20.05
N GLN A 19 -16.72 -27.16 -20.46
CA GLN A 19 -15.70 -26.50 -19.65
C GLN A 19 -16.32 -25.94 -18.36
N ARG A 20 -17.49 -25.29 -18.45
CA ARG A 20 -18.23 -24.74 -17.31
C ARG A 20 -18.67 -25.83 -16.34
N SER A 21 -19.19 -26.95 -16.87
CA SER A 21 -19.61 -28.08 -16.05
C SER A 21 -18.42 -28.66 -15.27
N ASN A 22 -17.30 -28.89 -15.94
CA ASN A 22 -16.09 -29.41 -15.33
C ASN A 22 -15.53 -28.44 -14.26
N PHE A 23 -15.52 -27.14 -14.55
CA PHE A 23 -15.07 -26.13 -13.60
C PHE A 23 -15.95 -26.06 -12.35
N ASN A 24 -17.27 -26.07 -12.53
CA ASN A 24 -18.23 -26.06 -11.41
C ASN A 24 -18.12 -27.34 -10.56
N LYS A 25 -17.93 -28.50 -11.16
CA LYS A 25 -17.71 -29.76 -10.45
C LYS A 25 -16.43 -29.68 -9.62
N PHE A 26 -15.35 -29.12 -10.18
CA PHE A 26 -14.08 -28.92 -9.47
C PHE A 26 -14.24 -27.95 -8.30
N LEU A 27 -14.97 -26.82 -8.47
CA LEU A 27 -15.28 -25.88 -7.38
C LEU A 27 -16.09 -26.53 -6.25
N HIS A 28 -17.10 -27.32 -6.62
CA HIS A 28 -17.92 -28.05 -5.66
C HIS A 28 -17.08 -29.01 -4.82
N ASP A 29 -16.20 -29.78 -5.45
CA ASP A 29 -15.34 -30.73 -4.77
C ASP A 29 -14.29 -30.07 -3.86
N LEU A 30 -13.84 -28.85 -4.22
CA LEU A 30 -13.03 -28.01 -3.35
C LEU A 30 -13.82 -27.33 -2.23
N GLN A 31 -15.16 -27.49 -2.17
CA GLN A 31 -16.04 -26.78 -1.23
C GLN A 31 -15.92 -25.24 -1.29
N VAL A 32 -15.51 -24.70 -2.45
CA VAL A 32 -15.43 -23.26 -2.68
C VAL A 32 -16.82 -22.76 -3.05
N GLN A 33 -17.46 -22.01 -2.17
CA GLN A 33 -18.73 -21.36 -2.47
C GLN A 33 -18.49 -20.11 -3.34
N ASP A 34 -19.17 -20.07 -4.51
CA ASP A 34 -19.13 -18.93 -5.42
C ASP A 34 -20.00 -17.78 -4.91
N ARG A 35 -19.46 -16.87 -4.10
CA ARG A 35 -20.08 -15.57 -3.78
C ARG A 35 -19.06 -14.47 -3.53
N GLN A 36 -19.42 -13.25 -3.96
CA GLN A 36 -18.70 -12.00 -3.89
C GLN A 36 -18.17 -11.68 -2.48
N GLY A 37 -16.85 -11.48 -2.37
CA GLY A 37 -16.14 -11.19 -1.11
C GLY A 37 -14.83 -11.99 -0.95
N ARG A 38 -14.12 -12.21 -2.00
CA ARG A 38 -13.23 -13.35 -2.32
C ARG A 38 -11.87 -13.39 -1.63
N LEU A 39 -11.32 -12.30 -1.13
CA LEU A 39 -9.99 -12.33 -0.51
C LEU A 39 -10.04 -12.82 0.95
N ASN A 40 -10.98 -12.35 1.75
CA ASN A 40 -11.16 -12.83 3.12
C ASN A 40 -11.56 -14.32 3.14
N GLN A 41 -12.34 -14.77 2.12
CA GLN A 41 -12.63 -16.20 1.92
C GLN A 41 -11.38 -16.98 1.46
N MET A 42 -10.46 -16.36 0.73
CA MET A 42 -9.18 -16.96 0.36
C MET A 42 -8.27 -17.21 1.57
N PHE A 43 -8.19 -16.27 2.49
CA PHE A 43 -7.42 -16.44 3.74
C PHE A 43 -8.09 -17.45 4.68
N ASP A 44 -9.40 -17.40 4.83
CA ASP A 44 -10.17 -18.41 5.54
C ASP A 44 -10.00 -19.80 4.90
N TRP A 45 -9.93 -19.88 3.58
CA TRP A 45 -9.72 -21.13 2.86
C TRP A 45 -8.26 -21.62 3.02
N LEU A 46 -7.25 -20.75 2.96
CA LEU A 46 -5.84 -21.11 3.23
C LEU A 46 -5.65 -21.65 4.65
N SER A 47 -6.33 -21.07 5.63
CA SER A 47 -6.31 -21.58 7.02
C SER A 47 -6.99 -22.93 7.17
N ARG A 48 -7.93 -23.27 6.28
CA ARG A 48 -8.66 -24.54 6.24
C ARG A 48 -8.00 -25.61 5.37
N ILE A 49 -7.01 -25.27 4.56
CA ILE A 49 -6.32 -26.23 3.65
C ILE A 49 -5.79 -27.46 4.40
N LYS A 50 -5.36 -27.32 5.66
CA LYS A 50 -4.96 -28.46 6.51
C LYS A 50 -6.11 -29.44 6.82
N LYS A 51 -7.37 -29.08 6.53
CA LYS A 51 -8.61 -29.88 6.78
C LYS A 51 -9.40 -30.21 5.49
N LEU A 52 -8.91 -29.85 4.30
CA LEU A 52 -9.61 -30.08 3.05
C LEU A 52 -9.59 -31.57 2.67
N ASN A 53 -10.77 -32.11 2.42
CA ASN A 53 -10.92 -33.31 1.60
C ASN A 53 -10.52 -32.89 0.17
N LEU A 54 -9.40 -33.40 -0.33
CA LEU A 54 -8.99 -33.19 -1.72
C LEU A 54 -10.11 -33.70 -2.66
N PRO A 55 -10.34 -32.98 -3.81
CA PRO A 55 -11.28 -33.44 -4.80
C PRO A 55 -11.02 -34.89 -5.18
N ASN A 56 -12.10 -35.64 -5.42
CA ASN A 56 -11.95 -37.03 -5.84
C ASN A 56 -11.15 -37.07 -7.14
N ILE A 57 -10.10 -37.90 -7.18
CA ILE A 57 -9.16 -37.98 -8.32
C ILE A 57 -9.89 -38.17 -9.66
N SER A 58 -11.04 -38.86 -9.64
CA SER A 58 -11.90 -39.04 -10.83
C SER A 58 -12.44 -37.72 -11.39
N THR A 59 -12.76 -36.74 -10.56
CA THR A 59 -13.26 -35.42 -10.99
C THR A 59 -12.19 -34.60 -11.68
N VAL A 60 -10.93 -34.78 -11.27
CA VAL A 60 -9.78 -34.11 -11.88
C VAL A 60 -9.39 -34.78 -13.19
N ALA A 61 -9.59 -36.08 -13.34
CA ALA A 61 -9.41 -36.81 -14.61
C ALA A 61 -10.35 -36.27 -15.71
N ASP A 62 -11.56 -35.86 -15.35
CA ASP A 62 -12.51 -35.22 -16.29
C ASP A 62 -12.02 -33.85 -16.83
N LEU A 63 -11.04 -33.21 -16.17
CA LEU A 63 -10.43 -31.95 -16.60
C LEU A 63 -9.38 -32.13 -17.70
N GLY A 64 -8.84 -33.34 -17.94
CA GLY A 64 -7.75 -33.46 -18.89
C GLY A 64 -7.40 -34.85 -19.40
N GLY A 65 -8.22 -35.88 -19.10
CA GLY A 65 -8.09 -37.20 -19.77
C GLY A 65 -6.79 -37.99 -19.51
N VAL A 66 -6.23 -37.88 -18.30
CA VAL A 66 -5.05 -38.68 -17.89
C VAL A 66 -5.49 -39.73 -16.88
N GLU A 67 -5.19 -41.01 -17.16
CA GLU A 67 -5.36 -42.10 -16.22
C GLU A 67 -4.39 -41.94 -15.03
N PHE A 68 -4.95 -42.04 -13.82
CA PHE A 68 -4.15 -42.02 -12.59
C PHE A 68 -3.67 -43.43 -12.25
N ASP A 69 -2.40 -43.55 -11.91
CA ASP A 69 -1.86 -44.76 -11.32
C ASP A 69 -2.26 -44.83 -9.84
N THR A 70 -3.27 -45.64 -9.54
CA THR A 70 -3.85 -45.81 -8.19
C THR A 70 -3.09 -46.81 -7.34
N THR A 71 -1.97 -47.35 -7.80
CA THR A 71 -1.28 -48.49 -7.18
C THR A 71 -0.18 -48.14 -6.17
N SER A 72 0.17 -46.87 -6.02
CA SER A 72 1.21 -46.44 -5.04
C SER A 72 0.62 -45.80 -3.79
N GLN A 73 1.25 -46.04 -2.62
CA GLN A 73 1.02 -45.31 -1.37
C GLN A 73 1.50 -43.86 -1.53
N GLN A 74 0.65 -43.00 -2.13
CA GLN A 74 0.94 -41.60 -2.32
C GLN A 74 0.63 -40.82 -1.05
N THR A 75 1.52 -39.87 -0.69
CA THR A 75 1.28 -38.91 0.38
C THR A 75 0.16 -37.91 -0.01
N LEU A 76 -0.44 -37.22 0.96
CA LEU A 76 -1.42 -36.15 0.68
C LEU A 76 -0.82 -35.05 -0.20
N ASP A 77 0.48 -34.78 -0.05
CA ASP A 77 1.20 -33.76 -0.82
C ASP A 77 1.34 -34.19 -2.30
N ASP A 78 1.64 -35.46 -2.56
CA ASP A 78 1.74 -35.96 -3.93
C ASP A 78 0.39 -35.89 -4.67
N LYS A 79 -0.71 -36.21 -4.00
CA LYS A 79 -2.05 -36.09 -4.56
C LYS A 79 -2.42 -34.64 -4.83
N PHE A 80 -2.08 -33.72 -3.93
CA PHE A 80 -2.32 -32.29 -4.14
C PHE A 80 -1.56 -31.76 -5.34
N ILE A 81 -0.29 -32.13 -5.51
CA ILE A 81 0.54 -31.73 -6.64
C ILE A 81 -0.05 -32.24 -7.96
N GLN A 82 -0.52 -33.47 -8.01
CA GLN A 82 -1.15 -34.03 -9.22
C GLN A 82 -2.45 -33.30 -9.58
N VAL A 83 -3.34 -33.08 -8.61
CA VAL A 83 -4.57 -32.32 -8.78
C VAL A 83 -4.26 -30.90 -9.27
N PHE A 84 -3.27 -30.25 -8.66
CA PHE A 84 -2.85 -28.91 -9.05
C PHE A 84 -2.33 -28.85 -10.48
N ASN A 85 -1.48 -29.78 -10.87
CA ASN A 85 -0.88 -29.80 -12.23
C ASN A 85 -1.95 -29.97 -13.31
N GLN A 86 -2.95 -30.82 -13.08
CA GLN A 86 -4.04 -31.01 -14.04
C GLN A 86 -4.97 -29.79 -14.10
N PHE A 87 -5.32 -29.25 -12.95
CA PHE A 87 -6.09 -28.01 -12.92
C PHE A 87 -5.33 -26.84 -13.61
N GLN A 88 -4.01 -26.75 -13.41
CA GLN A 88 -3.20 -25.76 -14.11
C GLN A 88 -3.25 -25.94 -15.63
N LYS A 89 -3.15 -27.19 -16.12
CA LYS A 89 -3.27 -27.47 -17.55
C LYS A 89 -4.62 -27.03 -18.11
N PHE A 90 -5.70 -27.41 -17.47
CA PHE A 90 -7.05 -26.98 -17.81
C PHE A 90 -7.20 -25.45 -17.81
N ALA A 91 -6.68 -24.77 -16.77
CA ALA A 91 -6.73 -23.32 -16.69
C ALA A 91 -5.95 -22.65 -17.84
N LEU A 92 -4.77 -23.15 -18.17
CA LEU A 92 -3.95 -22.62 -19.26
C LEU A 92 -4.62 -22.80 -20.64
N GLU A 93 -5.33 -23.90 -20.88
CA GLU A 93 -6.10 -24.11 -22.11
C GLU A 93 -7.21 -23.07 -22.26
N ILE A 94 -7.96 -22.79 -21.20
CA ILE A 94 -9.04 -21.75 -21.22
C ILE A 94 -8.46 -20.34 -21.33
N LEU A 95 -7.38 -20.04 -20.62
CA LEU A 95 -6.72 -18.75 -20.69
C LEU A 95 -6.07 -18.48 -22.05
N ALA A 96 -5.74 -19.51 -22.81
CA ALA A 96 -5.28 -19.37 -24.20
C ALA A 96 -6.39 -18.82 -25.11
N GLU A 97 -7.63 -19.19 -24.84
CA GLU A 97 -8.80 -18.70 -25.57
C GLU A 97 -9.28 -17.34 -25.04
N PHE A 98 -9.21 -17.14 -23.73
CA PHE A 98 -9.69 -15.93 -23.04
C PHE A 98 -8.61 -15.36 -22.10
N PRO A 99 -7.60 -14.63 -22.61
CA PRO A 99 -6.53 -14.06 -21.79
C PRO A 99 -7.05 -13.13 -20.68
N ARG A 100 -6.45 -13.18 -19.49
CA ARG A 100 -6.83 -12.35 -18.34
C ARG A 100 -5.62 -11.84 -17.57
N THR A 101 -5.75 -10.61 -17.05
CA THR A 101 -4.85 -10.08 -16.03
C THR A 101 -5.51 -10.25 -14.66
N VAL A 102 -4.76 -10.79 -13.70
CA VAL A 102 -5.19 -10.93 -12.32
C VAL A 102 -4.44 -9.89 -11.49
N LEU A 103 -5.20 -9.01 -10.84
CA LEU A 103 -4.68 -8.00 -9.93
C LEU A 103 -4.91 -8.47 -8.50
N ILE A 104 -3.84 -8.56 -7.70
CA ILE A 104 -3.90 -8.91 -6.28
C ILE A 104 -3.56 -7.65 -5.51
N ASP A 105 -4.60 -7.07 -4.92
CA ASP A 105 -4.51 -5.88 -4.09
C ASP A 105 -4.79 -6.24 -2.62
N ARG A 106 -4.36 -5.38 -1.68
CA ARG A 106 -4.62 -5.49 -0.24
C ARG A 106 -4.06 -6.76 0.42
N ILE A 107 -2.97 -7.32 -0.11
CA ILE A 107 -2.30 -8.47 0.52
C ILE A 107 -1.68 -8.10 1.88
N ASP A 108 -1.46 -6.81 2.10
CA ASP A 108 -0.97 -6.20 3.33
C ASP A 108 -1.99 -6.28 4.48
N GLU A 109 -3.28 -6.46 4.23
CA GLU A 109 -4.29 -6.68 5.29
C GLU A 109 -4.03 -7.97 6.11
N ALA A 110 -3.29 -8.90 5.54
CA ALA A 110 -2.85 -10.10 6.24
C ALA A 110 -1.58 -9.91 7.07
N TRP A 111 -1.00 -8.71 7.04
CA TRP A 111 0.25 -8.43 7.73
C TRP A 111 0.00 -8.05 9.20
N ASP A 112 0.44 -8.90 10.10
CA ASP A 112 0.43 -8.70 11.56
C ASP A 112 1.84 -8.79 12.18
N GLY A 113 2.89 -8.80 11.32
CA GLY A 113 4.28 -8.96 11.74
C GLY A 113 4.69 -10.39 12.05
N SER A 114 3.78 -11.36 11.95
CA SER A 114 4.07 -12.78 12.21
C SER A 114 4.92 -13.43 11.10
N GLU A 115 5.58 -14.52 11.43
CA GLU A 115 6.31 -15.32 10.45
C GLU A 115 5.37 -15.95 9.41
N GLU A 116 4.16 -16.32 9.82
CA GLU A 116 3.12 -16.86 8.96
C GLU A 116 2.69 -15.84 7.90
N ALA A 117 2.45 -14.59 8.29
CA ALA A 117 2.10 -13.50 7.38
C ALA A 117 3.27 -13.23 6.40
N ARG A 118 4.50 -13.24 6.90
CA ARG A 118 5.70 -13.09 6.08
C ARG A 118 5.81 -14.20 5.02
N LEU A 119 5.65 -15.45 5.42
CA LEU A 119 5.69 -16.60 4.52
C LEU A 119 4.56 -16.59 3.49
N LEU A 120 3.38 -16.11 3.86
CA LEU A 120 2.25 -15.95 2.95
C LEU A 120 2.56 -14.96 1.84
N ILE A 121 3.08 -13.78 2.16
CA ILE A 121 3.45 -12.76 1.18
C ILE A 121 4.56 -13.28 0.26
N ILE A 122 5.61 -13.89 0.81
CA ILE A 122 6.70 -14.49 0.03
C ILE A 122 6.16 -15.58 -0.90
N GLY A 123 5.27 -16.43 -0.40
CA GLY A 123 4.62 -17.49 -1.19
C GLY A 123 3.79 -16.93 -2.34
N ALA A 124 3.03 -15.86 -2.10
CA ALA A 124 2.25 -15.19 -3.14
C ALA A 124 3.15 -14.58 -4.23
N ILE A 125 4.24 -13.90 -3.84
CA ILE A 125 5.21 -13.32 -4.78
C ILE A 125 5.86 -14.41 -5.66
N LYS A 126 6.31 -15.50 -5.05
CA LYS A 126 6.90 -16.62 -5.79
C LYS A 126 5.90 -17.26 -6.74
N ALA A 127 4.67 -17.49 -6.28
CA ALA A 127 3.59 -18.05 -7.10
C ALA A 127 3.24 -17.14 -8.28
N MET A 128 3.13 -15.82 -8.06
CA MET A 128 2.93 -14.83 -9.13
C MET A 128 4.02 -14.96 -10.20
N ARG A 129 5.28 -14.96 -9.76
CA ARG A 129 6.42 -15.06 -10.68
C ARG A 129 6.40 -16.35 -11.49
N ASP A 130 6.19 -17.48 -10.84
CA ASP A 130 6.12 -18.79 -11.51
C ASP A 130 4.99 -18.86 -12.53
N ILE A 131 3.83 -18.27 -12.22
CA ILE A 131 2.70 -18.17 -13.14
C ILE A 131 3.08 -17.27 -14.32
N ASN A 132 3.63 -16.09 -14.07
CA ASN A 132 4.00 -15.15 -15.12
C ASN A 132 5.06 -15.72 -16.07
N LEU A 133 6.03 -16.47 -15.57
CA LEU A 133 7.00 -17.17 -16.42
C LEU A 133 6.35 -18.21 -17.36
N LYS A 134 5.22 -18.80 -16.96
CA LYS A 134 4.48 -19.80 -17.77
C LYS A 134 3.50 -19.17 -18.76
N VAL A 135 2.84 -18.07 -18.37
CA VAL A 135 1.70 -17.52 -19.13
C VAL A 135 2.04 -16.28 -19.95
N LYS A 136 2.89 -15.38 -19.45
CA LYS A 136 3.26 -14.12 -20.11
C LYS A 136 3.90 -14.34 -21.49
N PRO A 137 4.86 -15.26 -21.68
CA PRO A 137 5.45 -15.52 -23.00
C PRO A 137 4.44 -16.01 -24.04
N LYS A 138 3.32 -16.57 -23.59
CA LYS A 138 2.23 -17.09 -24.45
C LYS A 138 1.10 -16.07 -24.65
N GLY A 139 1.18 -14.88 -24.01
CA GLY A 139 0.12 -13.88 -24.05
C GLY A 139 -1.18 -14.29 -23.34
N LEU A 140 -1.13 -15.31 -22.45
CA LEU A 140 -2.33 -15.89 -21.85
C LEU A 140 -2.88 -15.07 -20.70
N ALA A 141 -2.00 -14.57 -19.84
CA ALA A 141 -2.38 -13.81 -18.67
C ALA A 141 -1.18 -13.02 -18.11
N THR A 142 -1.46 -12.16 -17.15
CA THR A 142 -0.43 -11.52 -16.32
C THR A 142 -0.99 -11.44 -14.90
N VAL A 143 -0.17 -11.76 -13.92
CA VAL A 143 -0.51 -11.59 -12.50
C VAL A 143 0.31 -10.43 -11.96
N ILE A 144 -0.36 -9.48 -11.32
CA ILE A 144 0.25 -8.30 -10.72
C ILE A 144 -0.16 -8.28 -9.25
N ILE A 145 0.82 -8.13 -8.36
CA ILE A 145 0.60 -7.93 -6.92
C ILE A 145 0.95 -6.48 -6.58
N PHE A 146 0.01 -5.79 -5.93
CA PHE A 146 0.29 -4.51 -5.30
C PHE A 146 0.77 -4.77 -3.87
N LEU A 147 1.95 -4.26 -3.56
CA LEU A 147 2.57 -4.44 -2.24
C LEU A 147 3.13 -3.11 -1.76
N ARG A 148 2.94 -2.80 -0.49
CA ARG A 148 3.55 -1.62 0.13
C ARG A 148 5.07 -1.76 0.15
N THR A 149 5.77 -0.65 -0.06
CA THR A 149 7.23 -0.62 -0.13
C THR A 149 7.89 -1.03 1.19
N ASP A 150 7.31 -0.63 2.33
CA ASP A 150 7.78 -1.01 3.66
C ASP A 150 7.71 -2.53 3.89
N LEU A 151 6.63 -3.18 3.47
CA LEU A 151 6.51 -4.65 3.54
C LEU A 151 7.51 -5.35 2.60
N TRP A 152 7.70 -4.82 1.38
CA TRP A 152 8.72 -5.35 0.48
C TRP A 152 10.12 -5.28 1.10
N GLN A 153 10.43 -4.22 1.85
CA GLN A 153 11.72 -4.08 2.54
C GLN A 153 11.85 -5.00 3.76
N ALA A 154 10.75 -5.20 4.49
CA ALA A 154 10.73 -6.06 5.68
C ALA A 154 10.89 -7.55 5.35
N ILE A 155 10.55 -8.00 4.13
CA ILE A 155 10.67 -9.41 3.74
C ILE A 155 12.02 -9.72 3.11
N SER A 156 12.62 -10.83 3.52
CA SER A 156 13.83 -11.37 2.92
C SER A 156 13.63 -12.84 2.57
N PHE A 157 14.04 -13.25 1.37
CA PHE A 157 13.94 -14.61 0.90
C PHE A 157 14.96 -14.90 -0.21
N ASN A 158 15.25 -16.19 -0.42
CA ASN A 158 16.12 -16.63 -1.49
C ASN A 158 15.55 -16.23 -2.85
N ASP A 159 16.42 -15.82 -3.76
CA ASP A 159 16.06 -15.39 -5.13
C ASP A 159 15.30 -14.05 -5.21
N ARG A 160 15.31 -13.23 -4.16
CA ARG A 160 14.71 -11.90 -4.16
C ARG A 160 15.20 -11.03 -5.33
N ASN A 161 16.48 -11.13 -5.68
CA ASN A 161 17.09 -10.36 -6.80
C ASN A 161 16.42 -10.71 -8.15
N LYS A 162 15.93 -11.94 -8.31
CA LYS A 162 15.22 -12.33 -9.55
C LYS A 162 13.85 -11.69 -9.67
N VAL A 163 13.21 -11.41 -8.52
CA VAL A 163 11.92 -10.71 -8.46
C VAL A 163 12.11 -9.21 -8.63
N SER A 164 13.23 -8.66 -8.15
CA SER A 164 13.51 -7.21 -8.24
C SER A 164 13.48 -6.66 -9.66
N GLN A 165 13.73 -7.50 -10.67
CA GLN A 165 13.65 -7.12 -12.09
C GLN A 165 12.20 -6.98 -12.59
N ASP A 166 11.23 -7.56 -11.88
CA ASP A 166 9.80 -7.55 -12.22
C ASP A 166 9.02 -6.50 -11.39
N ILE A 167 9.73 -5.65 -10.63
CA ILE A 167 9.12 -4.62 -9.76
C ILE A 167 9.04 -3.30 -10.51
N GLU A 168 7.86 -2.68 -10.44
CA GLU A 168 7.62 -1.31 -10.83
C GLU A 168 7.23 -0.52 -9.58
N TYR A 169 7.96 0.56 -9.29
CA TYR A 169 7.64 1.46 -8.19
C TYR A 169 6.65 2.51 -8.66
N LEU A 170 5.56 2.67 -7.91
CA LEU A 170 4.54 3.68 -8.18
C LEU A 170 4.86 4.94 -7.36
N ASP A 171 5.73 5.78 -7.91
CA ASP A 171 6.13 7.04 -7.31
C ASP A 171 5.29 8.20 -7.85
N TRP A 172 5.04 9.18 -7.00
CA TRP A 172 4.31 10.39 -7.34
C TRP A 172 5.23 11.60 -7.26
N SER A 173 5.41 12.28 -8.39
CA SER A 173 6.06 13.59 -8.37
C SER A 173 5.10 14.68 -7.85
N ASP A 174 5.65 15.80 -7.40
CA ASP A 174 4.85 16.97 -7.02
C ASP A 174 3.92 17.41 -8.16
N ASP A 175 4.41 17.39 -9.41
CA ASP A 175 3.62 17.72 -10.59
C ASP A 175 2.46 16.74 -10.82
N ASP A 176 2.64 15.45 -10.56
CA ASP A 176 1.57 14.47 -10.73
C ASP A 176 0.51 14.63 -9.64
N LEU A 177 0.91 14.95 -8.41
CA LEU A 177 -0.02 15.25 -7.32
C LEU A 177 -0.88 16.49 -7.63
N ILE A 178 -0.28 17.55 -8.21
CA ILE A 178 -1.01 18.73 -8.70
C ILE A 178 -2.00 18.32 -9.79
N LYS A 179 -1.57 17.54 -10.79
CA LYS A 179 -2.44 17.05 -11.87
C LYS A 179 -3.65 16.24 -11.36
N VAL A 180 -3.50 15.47 -10.27
CA VAL A 180 -4.63 14.77 -9.64
C VAL A 180 -5.71 15.75 -9.20
N ILE A 181 -5.33 16.85 -8.55
CA ILE A 181 -6.28 17.88 -8.10
C ILE A 181 -6.86 18.62 -9.29
N GLU A 182 -6.04 19.02 -10.26
CA GLU A 182 -6.51 19.68 -11.48
C GLU A 182 -7.49 18.84 -12.29
N ALA A 183 -7.27 17.51 -12.38
CA ALA A 183 -8.21 16.62 -13.03
C ALA A 183 -9.56 16.57 -12.31
N ARG A 184 -9.58 16.61 -10.97
CA ARG A 184 -10.80 16.69 -10.17
C ARG A 184 -11.52 18.02 -10.36
N ILE A 185 -10.80 19.14 -10.36
CA ILE A 185 -11.37 20.47 -10.64
C ILE A 185 -12.04 20.46 -12.03
N LYS A 186 -11.33 20.01 -13.08
CA LYS A 186 -11.86 19.91 -14.44
C LYS A 186 -13.11 19.04 -14.52
N SER A 187 -13.12 17.92 -13.83
CA SER A 187 -14.28 17.01 -13.80
C SER A 187 -15.50 17.64 -13.13
N SER A 188 -15.29 18.46 -12.10
CA SER A 188 -16.38 19.09 -11.33
C SER A 188 -16.97 20.34 -12.01
N VAL A 189 -16.13 21.15 -12.68
CA VAL A 189 -16.54 22.44 -13.27
C VAL A 189 -16.93 22.28 -14.75
N GLY A 190 -16.58 21.17 -15.37
CA GLY A 190 -16.74 20.95 -16.81
C GLY A 190 -15.67 21.70 -17.63
N ASN A 191 -15.51 21.30 -18.90
CA ASN A 191 -14.46 21.80 -19.82
C ASN A 191 -14.57 23.28 -20.23
N LYS A 192 -15.24 24.14 -19.47
CA LYS A 192 -15.52 25.51 -19.84
C LYS A 192 -14.47 26.57 -19.46
N GLN A 193 -13.37 26.15 -18.80
CA GLN A 193 -12.34 27.11 -18.39
C GLN A 193 -11.06 26.99 -19.23
N SER A 194 -10.78 28.05 -19.98
CA SER A 194 -9.51 28.32 -20.65
C SER A 194 -8.61 29.20 -19.75
N SER A 195 -8.33 28.81 -18.53
CA SER A 195 -7.39 29.55 -17.68
C SER A 195 -5.99 28.97 -17.75
N SER A 196 -4.98 29.81 -17.60
CA SER A 196 -3.56 29.49 -17.68
C SER A 196 -3.08 28.49 -16.63
N SER A 197 -3.83 28.27 -15.55
CA SER A 197 -3.62 27.24 -14.56
C SER A 197 -4.96 26.79 -13.99
N THR A 198 -5.22 25.49 -14.06
CA THR A 198 -6.44 24.89 -13.49
C THR A 198 -6.44 24.97 -11.96
N TRP A 199 -5.28 24.84 -11.32
CA TRP A 199 -5.11 24.96 -9.87
C TRP A 199 -5.65 26.31 -9.36
N HIS A 200 -5.18 27.41 -9.94
CA HIS A 200 -5.55 28.77 -9.52
C HIS A 200 -6.98 29.17 -9.91
N SER A 201 -7.69 28.34 -10.66
CA SER A 201 -9.14 28.53 -10.85
C SER A 201 -9.95 28.20 -9.59
N LEU A 202 -9.37 27.53 -8.59
CA LEU A 202 -10.00 27.18 -7.33
C LEU A 202 -9.19 27.67 -6.11
N PHE A 203 -7.87 27.63 -6.17
CA PHE A 203 -6.99 27.97 -5.06
C PHE A 203 -6.34 29.33 -5.21
N TYR A 204 -6.04 29.95 -4.08
CA TYR A 204 -5.35 31.22 -3.96
C TYR A 204 -4.09 31.31 -4.83
N ASP A 205 -3.96 32.35 -5.64
CA ASP A 205 -2.85 32.60 -6.58
C ASP A 205 -1.80 33.60 -6.04
N GLY A 206 -1.71 33.79 -4.75
CA GLY A 206 -0.73 34.67 -4.13
C GLY A 206 0.32 33.92 -3.30
N GLU A 207 1.16 34.69 -2.61
CA GLU A 207 2.19 34.15 -1.72
C GLU A 207 1.60 33.69 -0.40
N MET A 208 1.91 32.46 -0.04
CA MET A 208 1.72 31.87 1.30
C MET A 208 2.92 32.21 2.20
N ARG A 209 2.91 31.67 3.46
CA ARG A 209 4.09 31.76 4.34
C ARG A 209 5.34 31.24 3.67
N GLN A 210 6.49 31.82 3.99
CA GLN A 210 7.79 31.53 3.41
C GLN A 210 7.86 31.79 1.88
N ARG A 211 7.05 32.72 1.38
CA ARG A 211 6.95 33.08 -0.05
C ARG A 211 6.65 31.88 -0.97
N ALA A 212 6.03 30.85 -0.43
CA ALA A 212 5.63 29.70 -1.22
C ALA A 212 4.33 29.99 -2.00
N ARG A 213 4.14 29.35 -3.15
CA ARG A 213 2.85 29.29 -3.82
C ARG A 213 1.92 28.32 -3.09
N SER A 214 0.60 28.42 -3.29
CA SER A 214 -0.38 27.60 -2.59
C SER A 214 -0.17 26.09 -2.82
N GLU A 215 0.13 25.67 -4.06
CA GLU A 215 0.46 24.27 -4.38
C GLU A 215 1.70 23.77 -3.62
N THR A 216 2.78 24.53 -3.64
CA THR A 216 4.02 24.18 -2.93
C THR A 216 3.81 24.16 -1.41
N TYR A 217 3.02 25.09 -0.89
CA TYR A 217 2.67 25.13 0.54
C TYR A 217 1.92 23.88 0.97
N MET A 218 0.94 23.46 0.17
CA MET A 218 0.12 22.28 0.46
C MET A 218 0.94 21.00 0.28
N LEU A 219 1.68 20.83 -0.81
CA LEU A 219 2.52 19.66 -1.07
C LEU A 219 3.54 19.40 0.04
N LYS A 220 4.21 20.43 0.55
CA LYS A 220 5.14 20.28 1.70
C LYS A 220 4.49 19.76 2.98
N ARG A 221 3.15 19.72 3.03
CA ARG A 221 2.35 19.21 4.15
C ARG A 221 1.71 17.88 3.86
N THR A 222 2.02 17.29 2.73
CA THR A 222 1.61 15.92 2.36
C THR A 222 2.82 15.00 2.40
N MET A 223 2.59 13.69 2.56
CA MET A 223 3.65 12.68 2.55
C MET A 223 3.85 12.10 1.14
N GLY A 224 3.73 12.92 0.09
CA GLY A 224 3.88 12.48 -1.31
C GLY A 224 2.78 11.52 -1.79
N ARG A 225 1.63 11.48 -1.11
CA ARG A 225 0.53 10.54 -1.42
C ARG A 225 -0.65 11.29 -2.04
N PRO A 226 -1.29 10.77 -3.11
CA PRO A 226 -2.48 11.41 -3.70
C PRO A 226 -3.63 11.61 -2.70
N ARG A 227 -3.83 10.65 -1.77
CA ARG A 227 -4.88 10.76 -0.75
C ARG A 227 -4.67 11.97 0.16
N ASP A 228 -3.42 12.30 0.51
CA ASP A 228 -3.09 13.39 1.41
C ASP A 228 -3.44 14.74 0.78
N ILE A 229 -3.00 14.99 -0.46
CA ILE A 229 -3.30 16.26 -1.15
C ILE A 229 -4.81 16.40 -1.43
N VAL A 230 -5.51 15.29 -1.69
CA VAL A 230 -6.97 15.27 -1.85
C VAL A 230 -7.66 15.60 -0.52
N ALA A 231 -7.27 14.97 0.58
CA ALA A 231 -7.84 15.23 1.91
C ALA A 231 -7.61 16.67 2.36
N PHE A 232 -6.40 17.20 2.13
CA PHE A 232 -6.11 18.60 2.44
C PHE A 232 -6.93 19.56 1.57
N SER A 233 -7.05 19.28 0.25
CA SER A 233 -7.88 20.10 -0.65
C SER A 233 -9.35 20.10 -0.25
N ILE A 234 -9.90 18.96 0.17
CA ILE A 234 -11.28 18.86 0.68
C ILE A 234 -11.43 19.71 1.95
N SER A 235 -10.48 19.61 2.89
CA SER A 235 -10.51 20.42 4.11
C SER A 235 -10.47 21.93 3.81
N CYS A 236 -9.68 22.37 2.83
CA CYS A 236 -9.65 23.76 2.37
C CYS A 236 -10.98 24.18 1.75
N LEU A 237 -11.59 23.34 0.92
CA LEU A 237 -12.90 23.61 0.31
C LEU A 237 -14.00 23.75 1.36
N GLU A 238 -14.01 22.91 2.39
CA GLU A 238 -14.97 23.00 3.50
C GLU A 238 -14.82 24.30 4.29
N GLU A 239 -13.58 24.78 4.50
CA GLU A 239 -13.35 26.08 5.16
C GLU A 239 -13.83 27.24 4.26
N ALA A 240 -13.50 27.23 2.97
CA ALA A 240 -13.97 28.24 2.02
C ALA A 240 -15.51 28.30 1.98
N GLN A 241 -16.17 27.14 1.92
CA GLN A 241 -17.64 27.05 1.95
C GLN A 241 -18.23 27.62 3.25
N ARG A 242 -17.61 27.31 4.40
CA ARG A 242 -18.03 27.83 5.73
C ARG A 242 -17.91 29.34 5.80
N ASN A 243 -16.88 29.90 5.16
CA ASN A 243 -16.62 31.34 5.13
C ASN A 243 -17.37 32.05 4.02
N GLY A 244 -18.10 31.33 3.14
CA GLY A 244 -18.84 31.90 2.02
C GLY A 244 -17.95 32.37 0.86
N HIS A 245 -16.73 31.87 0.78
CA HIS A 245 -15.81 32.22 -0.31
C HIS A 245 -16.15 31.44 -1.58
N SER A 246 -16.02 32.07 -2.73
CA SER A 246 -16.21 31.45 -4.06
C SER A 246 -14.98 30.71 -4.55
N LEU A 247 -13.81 31.07 -4.04
CA LEU A 247 -12.51 30.43 -4.26
C LEU A 247 -11.88 30.13 -2.90
N ILE A 248 -10.97 29.18 -2.88
CA ILE A 248 -10.20 28.87 -1.65
C ILE A 248 -9.16 29.98 -1.46
N GLU A 249 -9.33 30.76 -0.41
CA GLU A 249 -8.44 31.84 -0.05
C GLU A 249 -7.28 31.38 0.84
N ARG A 250 -6.28 32.22 1.02
CA ARG A 250 -5.10 31.94 1.82
C ARG A 250 -5.46 31.54 3.26
N GLU A 251 -6.42 32.26 3.85
CA GLU A 251 -6.91 32.06 5.20
C GLU A 251 -7.63 30.71 5.36
N ASP A 252 -8.34 30.25 4.32
CA ASP A 252 -9.01 28.95 4.33
C ASP A 252 -7.98 27.81 4.36
N ILE A 253 -6.88 27.92 3.61
CA ILE A 253 -5.80 26.94 3.62
C ILE A 253 -5.15 26.86 5.02
N TYR A 254 -4.89 28.01 5.65
CA TYR A 254 -4.31 28.04 7.00
C TYR A 254 -5.26 27.48 8.07
N SER A 255 -6.55 27.74 7.93
CA SER A 255 -7.58 27.25 8.84
C SER A 255 -7.85 25.75 8.69
N ALA A 256 -7.72 25.23 7.47
CA ALA A 256 -7.87 23.81 7.16
C ALA A 256 -6.69 22.95 7.66
N GLU A 257 -5.48 23.50 7.70
CA GLU A 257 -4.26 22.76 8.02
C GLU A 257 -4.34 21.96 9.35
N PRO A 258 -4.82 22.54 10.49
CA PRO A 258 -4.93 21.76 11.74
C PRO A 258 -5.88 20.56 11.62
N LYS A 259 -7.00 20.70 10.92
CA LYS A 259 -7.97 19.63 10.71
C LYS A 259 -7.37 18.50 9.84
N TYR A 260 -6.70 18.88 8.75
CA TYR A 260 -5.98 17.94 7.92
C TYR A 260 -4.88 17.20 8.70
N CYS A 261 -4.06 17.91 9.48
CA CYS A 261 -3.04 17.30 10.32
C CYS A 261 -3.62 16.30 11.34
N MET A 262 -4.80 16.57 11.90
CA MET A 262 -5.49 15.63 12.79
C MET A 262 -5.91 14.36 12.04
N HIS A 263 -6.43 14.50 10.83
CA HIS A 263 -6.78 13.36 9.97
C HIS A 263 -5.56 12.48 9.67
N VAL A 264 -4.41 13.07 9.32
CA VAL A 264 -3.16 12.33 9.13
C VAL A 264 -2.74 11.57 10.39
N LEU A 265 -2.87 12.16 11.58
CA LEU A 265 -2.58 11.47 12.84
C LEU A 265 -3.53 10.31 13.13
N GLU A 266 -4.79 10.41 12.74
CA GLU A 266 -5.76 9.30 12.85
C GLU A 266 -5.38 8.16 11.92
N GLU A 267 -5.04 8.44 10.66
CA GLU A 267 -4.55 7.42 9.72
C GLU A 267 -3.28 6.72 10.24
N LEU A 268 -2.31 7.47 10.76
CA LEU A 268 -1.11 6.90 11.35
C LEU A 268 -1.42 6.04 12.57
N ARG A 269 -2.38 6.43 13.40
CA ARG A 269 -2.81 5.63 14.56
C ARG A 269 -3.38 4.29 14.11
N ASP A 270 -4.22 4.28 13.08
CA ASP A 270 -4.80 3.06 12.54
C ASP A 270 -3.70 2.17 11.93
N GLU A 271 -2.74 2.75 11.20
CA GLU A 271 -1.61 2.03 10.60
C GLU A 271 -0.71 1.37 11.66
N PHE A 272 -0.45 2.05 12.78
CA PHE A 272 0.42 1.55 13.85
C PHE A 272 -0.29 0.79 14.96
N SER A 273 -1.62 0.69 14.95
CA SER A 273 -2.41 0.02 16.00
C SER A 273 -2.01 -1.44 16.24
N HIS A 274 -1.49 -2.11 15.21
CA HIS A 274 -1.05 -3.52 15.26
C HIS A 274 0.43 -3.70 15.60
N THR A 275 1.22 -2.61 15.52
CA THR A 275 2.68 -2.67 15.72
C THR A 275 3.11 -2.08 17.05
N ILE A 276 2.35 -1.12 17.57
CA ILE A 276 2.65 -0.40 18.82
C ILE A 276 1.41 -0.43 19.72
N ASP A 277 1.48 -1.15 20.83
CA ASP A 277 0.38 -1.27 21.80
C ASP A 277 -0.15 0.08 22.30
N ASN A 278 0.72 1.09 22.38
CA ASN A 278 0.36 2.42 22.85
C ASN A 278 0.96 3.53 21.97
N PHE A 279 0.52 3.62 20.72
CA PHE A 279 0.95 4.69 19.81
C PHE A 279 0.67 6.10 20.36
N GLN A 280 -0.32 6.27 21.23
CA GLN A 280 -0.58 7.56 21.88
C GLN A 280 0.59 8.03 22.75
N SER A 281 1.32 7.13 23.40
CA SER A 281 2.53 7.45 24.16
C SER A 281 3.64 7.97 23.26
N VAL A 282 3.81 7.37 22.08
CA VAL A 282 4.77 7.86 21.07
C VAL A 282 4.43 9.29 20.65
N LEU A 283 3.17 9.56 20.31
CA LEU A 283 2.72 10.91 19.95
C LEU A 283 2.89 11.93 21.11
N ASN A 284 2.75 11.48 22.35
CA ASN A 284 2.98 12.33 23.52
C ASN A 284 4.46 12.69 23.65
N LEU A 285 5.39 11.78 23.38
CA LEU A 285 6.82 12.10 23.34
C LEU A 285 7.10 13.16 22.27
N VAL A 286 6.59 12.98 21.05
CA VAL A 286 6.76 13.97 19.96
C VAL A 286 6.23 15.35 20.39
N ARG A 287 5.05 15.41 21.03
CA ARG A 287 4.50 16.68 21.57
C ARG A 287 5.40 17.35 22.61
N LYS A 288 6.09 16.55 23.44
CA LYS A 288 7.00 17.06 24.49
C LYS A 288 8.27 17.67 23.94
N LEU A 289 8.68 17.34 22.72
CA LEU A 289 9.78 18.03 22.03
C LEU A 289 9.48 19.52 21.82
N ARG A 290 8.20 19.94 21.69
CA ARG A 290 7.71 21.31 21.49
C ARG A 290 8.21 22.01 20.21
N LYS A 291 9.25 21.49 19.56
CA LYS A 291 9.87 21.98 18.33
C LYS A 291 9.93 20.84 17.30
N ARG A 292 9.91 21.21 16.03
CA ARG A 292 9.99 20.21 14.94
C ARG A 292 11.40 19.66 14.78
N ASN A 293 12.43 20.49 15.01
CA ASN A 293 13.82 20.12 14.84
C ASN A 293 14.38 19.62 16.17
N PHE A 294 15.06 18.48 16.15
CA PHE A 294 15.63 17.87 17.35
C PHE A 294 16.79 16.94 17.01
N PHE A 295 17.62 16.62 18.01
CA PHE A 295 18.66 15.60 17.94
C PHE A 295 18.25 14.34 18.73
N MET A 296 18.97 13.23 18.55
CA MET A 296 18.74 12.01 19.31
C MET A 296 18.76 12.26 20.81
N GLU A 297 19.66 13.10 21.30
CA GLU A 297 19.77 13.49 22.71
C GLU A 297 18.48 14.17 23.24
N ASP A 298 17.90 15.09 22.45
CA ASP A 298 16.61 15.72 22.80
C ASP A 298 15.50 14.66 22.96
N TRP A 299 15.45 13.69 22.01
CA TRP A 299 14.46 12.61 22.04
C TRP A 299 14.60 11.71 23.25
N LEU A 300 15.82 11.25 23.53
CA LEU A 300 16.11 10.39 24.69
C LEU A 300 15.86 11.12 26.03
N THR A 301 16.19 12.41 26.11
CA THR A 301 15.90 13.24 27.28
C THR A 301 14.40 13.30 27.56
N VAL A 302 13.59 13.54 26.53
CA VAL A 302 12.12 13.56 26.67
C VAL A 302 11.57 12.18 27.03
N ALA A 303 12.11 11.12 26.45
CA ALA A 303 11.71 9.73 26.74
C ALA A 303 11.99 9.39 28.21
N GLN A 304 13.18 9.67 28.69
CA GLN A 304 13.56 9.45 30.10
C GLN A 304 12.65 10.21 31.06
N ALA A 305 12.31 11.48 30.76
CA ALA A 305 11.38 12.28 31.55
C ALA A 305 9.94 11.72 31.59
N GLN A 306 9.60 10.79 30.70
CA GLN A 306 8.31 10.09 30.65
C GLN A 306 8.42 8.62 31.10
N ASN A 307 9.54 8.24 31.72
CA ASN A 307 9.84 6.86 32.16
C ASN A 307 9.85 5.81 31.05
N VAL A 308 10.20 6.20 29.83
CA VAL A 308 10.42 5.31 28.70
C VAL A 308 11.91 4.96 28.64
N CYS A 309 12.23 3.67 28.58
CA CYS A 309 13.63 3.25 28.51
C CYS A 309 14.25 3.60 27.14
N GLU A 310 15.57 3.71 27.09
CA GLU A 310 16.29 4.13 25.88
C GLU A 310 16.03 3.20 24.71
N GLU A 311 16.04 1.88 24.94
CA GLU A 311 15.81 0.89 23.90
C GLU A 311 14.43 1.06 23.25
N GLU A 312 13.39 1.19 24.06
CA GLU A 312 12.02 1.43 23.59
C GLU A 312 11.90 2.77 22.85
N ALA A 313 12.52 3.82 23.36
CA ALA A 313 12.53 5.13 22.74
C ALA A 313 13.21 5.09 21.36
N ARG A 314 14.28 4.36 21.19
CA ARG A 314 14.96 4.15 19.89
C ARG A 314 14.09 3.37 18.91
N ILE A 315 13.41 2.32 19.37
CA ILE A 315 12.43 1.57 18.55
C ILE A 315 11.32 2.51 18.06
N TRP A 316 10.74 3.31 18.95
CA TRP A 316 9.68 4.25 18.58
C TRP A 316 10.13 5.31 17.59
N LEU A 317 11.34 5.84 17.76
CA LEU A 317 11.90 6.81 16.82
C LEU A 317 12.11 6.20 15.44
N ASN A 318 12.63 4.98 15.39
CA ASN A 318 12.81 4.26 14.12
C ASN A 318 11.47 4.02 13.42
N LEU A 319 10.43 3.64 14.14
CA LEU A 319 9.08 3.47 13.58
C LEU A 319 8.52 4.80 13.03
N LEU A 320 8.70 5.91 13.74
CA LEU A 320 8.32 7.24 13.24
C LEU A 320 9.10 7.63 11.99
N PHE A 321 10.36 7.23 11.90
CA PHE A 321 11.20 7.47 10.74
C PHE A 321 10.74 6.62 9.54
N GLU A 322 10.52 5.32 9.72
CA GLU A 322 10.00 4.43 8.68
C GLU A 322 8.63 4.89 8.15
N ALA A 323 7.79 5.45 9.03
CA ALA A 323 6.51 6.07 8.68
C ALA A 323 6.63 7.46 8.03
N SER A 324 7.84 7.98 7.87
CA SER A 324 8.07 9.34 7.37
C SER A 324 7.47 10.46 8.22
N VAL A 325 7.14 10.19 9.47
CA VAL A 325 6.74 11.20 10.46
C VAL A 325 7.94 12.02 10.90
N VAL A 326 9.12 11.41 10.91
CA VAL A 326 10.42 12.04 11.18
C VAL A 326 11.32 11.84 9.96
N GLY A 327 12.06 12.87 9.59
CA GLY A 327 13.07 12.84 8.54
C GLY A 327 14.43 13.30 9.03
N VAL A 328 15.47 13.07 8.24
CA VAL A 328 16.83 13.53 8.48
C VAL A 328 17.03 14.88 7.80
N PHE A 329 17.54 15.85 8.54
CA PHE A 329 17.79 17.19 8.06
C PHE A 329 19.23 17.31 7.56
N GLU A 330 19.39 17.52 6.27
CA GLU A 330 20.69 17.77 5.64
C GLU A 330 20.95 19.26 5.55
N ILE A 331 22.09 19.67 6.06
CA ILE A 331 22.58 21.06 5.92
C ILE A 331 23.13 21.21 4.51
N GLY A 332 22.53 22.12 3.74
CA GLY A 332 22.99 22.42 2.37
C GLY A 332 24.39 23.04 2.38
N GLY A 333 25.23 22.57 1.46
CA GLY A 333 26.57 23.11 1.18
C GLY A 333 26.66 23.67 -0.24
N GLY A 334 27.54 24.64 -0.48
CA GLY A 334 27.92 25.07 -1.83
C GLY A 334 26.81 25.70 -2.68
N GLY A 335 25.81 26.36 -2.06
CA GLY A 335 24.72 27.04 -2.78
C GLY A 335 23.40 26.29 -2.80
N GLY A 336 23.34 25.07 -2.28
CA GLY A 336 22.09 24.33 -2.01
C GLY A 336 21.51 24.70 -0.64
N GLY A 337 20.20 24.93 -0.57
CA GLY A 337 19.49 25.13 0.71
C GLY A 337 19.43 23.86 1.54
N SER A 338 19.33 24.01 2.87
CA SER A 338 19.09 22.88 3.77
C SER A 338 17.73 22.23 3.48
N ARG A 339 17.66 20.91 3.55
CA ARG A 339 16.43 20.15 3.29
C ARG A 339 16.26 19.04 4.32
N CYS A 340 15.01 18.65 4.58
CA CYS A 340 14.71 17.43 5.31
C CYS A 340 14.37 16.34 4.32
N ILE A 341 14.98 15.17 4.46
CA ILE A 341 14.72 13.98 3.65
C ILE A 341 13.93 13.00 4.50
N TYR A 342 12.77 12.62 4.02
CA TYR A 342 11.90 11.62 4.64
C TYR A 342 12.05 10.29 3.93
N ARG A 343 11.71 9.21 4.61
CA ARG A 343 11.83 7.84 4.11
C ARG A 343 11.09 7.62 2.78
N TYR A 344 9.94 8.26 2.56
CA TYR A 344 9.21 8.17 1.29
C TYR A 344 9.92 8.85 0.12
N GLN A 345 10.84 9.77 0.37
CA GLN A 345 11.61 10.49 -0.65
C GLN A 345 12.90 9.74 -1.03
N ASP A 346 13.54 9.11 -0.04
CA ASP A 346 14.74 8.28 -0.26
C ASP A 346 14.74 7.09 0.69
N LEU A 347 14.60 5.90 0.12
CA LEU A 347 14.58 4.63 0.86
C LEU A 347 15.95 4.25 1.45
N ASN A 348 17.02 4.91 1.06
CA ASN A 348 18.37 4.62 1.56
C ASN A 348 18.76 5.53 2.74
N VAL A 349 18.01 6.61 2.98
CA VAL A 349 18.29 7.50 4.11
C VAL A 349 18.06 6.75 5.42
N GLN A 350 18.98 6.95 6.37
CA GLN A 350 18.92 6.37 7.71
C GLN A 350 19.35 7.43 8.73
N PRO A 351 18.69 7.57 9.89
CA PRO A 351 19.13 8.45 10.94
C PRO A 351 20.38 7.88 11.63
N GLU A 352 21.42 8.68 11.71
CA GLU A 352 22.61 8.40 12.53
C GLU A 352 22.48 9.06 13.91
N GLU A 353 23.36 8.69 14.84
CA GLU A 353 23.31 9.22 16.22
C GLU A 353 23.41 10.76 16.28
N GLU A 354 24.21 11.34 15.40
CA GLU A 354 24.44 12.77 15.31
C GLU A 354 23.46 13.48 14.34
N SER A 355 22.53 12.74 13.74
CA SER A 355 21.62 13.30 12.75
C SER A 355 20.72 14.38 13.37
N HIS A 356 20.63 15.52 12.69
CA HIS A 356 19.59 16.49 12.97
C HIS A 356 18.28 15.98 12.33
N MET A 357 17.26 15.83 13.11
CA MET A 357 15.98 15.26 12.69
C MET A 357 14.88 16.32 12.69
N GLN A 358 13.86 16.09 11.87
CA GLN A 358 12.73 17.00 11.77
C GLN A 358 11.40 16.25 11.67
N VAL A 359 10.42 16.67 12.47
CA VAL A 359 9.04 16.17 12.38
C VAL A 359 8.36 16.76 11.14
N HIS A 360 7.64 15.91 10.39
CA HIS A 360 6.96 16.30 9.15
C HIS A 360 5.86 17.34 9.40
N LEU A 361 5.70 18.25 8.44
CA LEU A 361 4.67 19.30 8.52
C LEU A 361 3.25 18.73 8.54
N ALA A 362 3.02 17.55 7.92
CA ALA A 362 1.73 16.88 7.90
C ALA A 362 1.14 16.61 9.31
N VAL A 363 1.97 16.53 10.35
CA VAL A 363 1.52 16.24 11.72
C VAL A 363 1.84 17.37 12.70
N ALA A 364 2.66 18.34 12.30
CA ALA A 364 3.23 19.34 13.19
C ALA A 364 2.16 20.18 13.89
N LYS A 365 1.13 20.63 13.18
CA LYS A 365 0.05 21.47 13.76
C LYS A 365 -0.79 20.72 14.77
N ALA A 366 -1.16 19.46 14.48
CA ALA A 366 -1.92 18.63 15.40
C ALA A 366 -1.12 18.26 16.66
N LEU A 367 0.21 18.18 16.53
CA LEU A 367 1.13 17.95 17.66
C LEU A 367 1.55 19.24 18.38
N LYS A 368 1.09 20.41 17.90
CA LYS A 368 1.39 21.75 18.47
C LYS A 368 2.89 22.04 18.52
N LEU A 369 3.63 21.58 17.52
CA LEU A 369 5.05 21.84 17.41
C LEU A 369 5.28 23.23 16.80
N LYS A 370 6.34 23.91 17.27
CA LYS A 370 6.77 25.19 16.72
C LYS A 370 7.72 24.91 15.55
N ASP A 371 7.55 25.70 14.48
CA ASP A 371 8.61 25.83 13.46
C ASP A 371 9.74 26.60 14.13
N SER A 372 10.86 25.96 14.35
CA SER A 372 12.05 26.59 14.92
C SER A 372 12.86 27.25 13.81
#